data_51ae7e18a5f2cac9de029661d1faf6cf
#
_entry.id   51ae7e18a5f2cac9de029661d1faf6cf
#
_cell.length_a   1.000
_cell.length_b   1.000
_cell.length_c   1.000
_cell.angle_alpha   90.00
_cell.angle_beta   90.00
_cell.angle_gamma   90.00
#
_symmetry.space_group_name_H-M   'P 1'
#
loop_
_entity.id
_entity.type
_entity.pdbx_description
1 polymer ?
#
loop_
_entity_poly.entity_id
_entity_poly.type
_entity_poly.pdbx_seq_one_letter_code
_entity_poly.pdbx_strand_id
1 'polypeptide(L)'
;MKNNILYLCFIFGFVACTTPFQSFGEFSRDQLENSTHNNWFLENYNAHPLNKALVSQIHSLFDDIEVTIYMGTWCEDSQREVPGFFKIIDALEANDQVQPIIGLNEDKVSHDGSAEQAGVTNVPTFVLSKDGQEINRIVEFPIISLEQDIL
;
A
#
# COMPACT_ATOMS: atom_id res chain seq x y z
N MET A 1 45.20 47.46 -23.12
CA MET A 1 45.13 46.52 -21.98
C MET A 1 43.72 46.01 -21.90
N LYS A 2 43.43 44.73 -22.34
CA LYS A 2 42.12 44.10 -22.34
C LYS A 2 41.99 43.22 -21.10
N ASN A 3 41.15 43.61 -20.14
CA ASN A 3 40.84 42.79 -18.96
C ASN A 3 39.86 41.69 -19.33
N ASN A 4 40.31 40.44 -19.36
CA ASN A 4 39.44 39.29 -19.45
C ASN A 4 38.98 38.94 -18.01
N ILE A 5 37.72 39.25 -17.74
CA ILE A 5 37.06 38.79 -16.50
C ILE A 5 36.52 37.40 -16.78
N LEU A 6 37.15 36.41 -16.15
CA LEU A 6 36.72 35.00 -16.23
C LEU A 6 35.57 34.80 -15.23
N TYR A 7 34.33 34.67 -15.74
CA TYR A 7 33.16 34.29 -14.93
C TYR A 7 33.23 32.81 -14.60
N LEU A 8 33.56 32.52 -13.34
CA LEU A 8 33.51 31.16 -12.80
C LEU A 8 32.05 30.86 -12.41
N CYS A 9 31.33 30.15 -13.31
CA CYS A 9 29.99 29.66 -13.00
C CYS A 9 30.08 28.54 -11.95
N PHE A 10 29.75 28.84 -10.70
CA PHE A 10 29.52 27.84 -9.65
C PHE A 10 28.19 27.13 -9.94
N ILE A 11 28.27 25.92 -10.50
CA ILE A 11 27.12 25.05 -10.60
C ILE A 11 26.89 24.43 -9.21
N PHE A 12 25.92 24.99 -8.49
CA PHE A 12 25.40 24.37 -7.27
C PHE A 12 24.59 23.13 -7.70
N GLY A 13 25.21 21.96 -7.67
CA GLY A 13 24.52 20.70 -7.80
C GLY A 13 23.60 20.48 -6.60
N PHE A 14 22.30 20.61 -6.80
CA PHE A 14 21.31 20.12 -5.81
C PHE A 14 21.45 18.60 -5.76
N VAL A 15 22.14 18.09 -4.75
CA VAL A 15 22.05 16.69 -4.37
C VAL A 15 20.67 16.51 -3.74
N ALA A 16 19.72 16.01 -4.49
CA ALA A 16 18.47 15.55 -3.94
C ALA A 16 18.79 14.41 -2.96
N CYS A 17 18.67 14.69 -1.67
CA CYS A 17 18.78 13.68 -0.63
C CYS A 17 17.50 12.85 -0.70
N THR A 18 17.51 11.78 -1.50
CA THR A 18 16.43 10.79 -1.50
C THR A 18 16.60 9.97 -0.21
N THR A 19 15.70 10.20 0.75
CA THR A 19 15.61 9.31 1.91
C THR A 19 15.27 7.90 1.40
N PRO A 20 16.01 6.88 1.84
CA PRO A 20 15.68 5.51 1.45
C PRO A 20 14.27 5.17 1.94
N PHE A 21 13.51 4.43 1.12
CA PHE A 21 12.18 3.96 1.48
C PHE A 21 12.26 3.09 2.74
N GLN A 22 11.48 3.46 3.75
CA GLN A 22 11.34 2.68 4.98
C GLN A 22 9.99 1.96 4.94
N SER A 23 10.03 0.64 5.00
CA SER A 23 8.83 -0.21 5.03
C SER A 23 8.25 -0.41 6.43
N PHE A 24 8.72 0.35 7.41
CA PHE A 24 8.22 0.37 8.78
C PHE A 24 7.61 1.75 9.08
N GLY A 25 6.35 1.78 9.50
CA GLY A 25 5.56 2.98 9.64
C GLY A 25 4.66 3.24 8.43
N GLU A 26 4.11 4.44 8.35
CA GLU A 26 3.18 4.83 7.30
C GLU A 26 3.88 5.09 5.96
N PHE A 27 3.33 4.57 4.88
CA PHE A 27 3.80 4.83 3.53
C PHE A 27 2.67 4.70 2.48
N SER A 28 2.89 5.29 1.31
CA SER A 28 1.93 5.23 0.21
C SER A 28 2.17 4.02 -0.70
N ARG A 29 1.15 3.67 -1.50
CA ARG A 29 1.29 2.73 -2.62
C ARG A 29 2.42 3.14 -3.57
N ASP A 30 2.50 4.41 -3.95
CA ASP A 30 3.55 4.92 -4.85
C ASP A 30 4.96 4.68 -4.29
N GLN A 31 5.14 4.85 -2.98
CA GLN A 31 6.43 4.57 -2.35
C GLN A 31 6.76 3.07 -2.40
N LEU A 32 5.77 2.20 -2.25
CA LEU A 32 5.94 0.76 -2.36
C LEU A 32 6.31 0.36 -3.81
N GLU A 33 5.56 0.85 -4.80
CA GLU A 33 5.77 0.56 -6.21
C GLU A 33 7.09 1.08 -6.75
N ASN A 34 7.57 2.24 -6.28
CA ASN A 34 8.81 2.86 -6.71
C ASN A 34 10.05 2.46 -5.87
N SER A 35 9.89 1.53 -4.94
CA SER A 35 10.95 1.02 -4.08
C SER A 35 11.66 -0.20 -4.67
N THR A 36 12.55 -0.80 -3.90
CA THR A 36 13.16 -2.11 -4.20
C THR A 36 12.16 -3.27 -4.20
N HIS A 37 10.94 -3.03 -3.73
CA HIS A 37 9.84 -4.00 -3.69
C HIS A 37 9.01 -4.05 -4.98
N ASN A 38 9.27 -3.17 -5.94
CA ASN A 38 8.55 -3.09 -7.22
C ASN A 38 8.43 -4.44 -7.94
N ASN A 39 9.50 -5.24 -7.94
CA ASN A 39 9.53 -6.50 -8.69
C ASN A 39 8.41 -7.46 -8.24
N TRP A 40 8.34 -7.78 -6.94
CA TRP A 40 7.30 -8.68 -6.44
C TRP A 40 5.91 -8.03 -6.48
N PHE A 41 5.83 -6.69 -6.31
CA PHE A 41 4.55 -5.99 -6.39
C PHE A 41 3.93 -6.11 -7.78
N LEU A 42 4.67 -5.77 -8.83
CA LEU A 42 4.18 -5.87 -10.21
C LEU A 42 3.92 -7.31 -10.65
N GLU A 43 4.76 -8.25 -10.24
CA GLU A 43 4.58 -9.67 -10.53
C GLU A 43 3.24 -10.17 -9.97
N ASN A 44 3.00 -9.97 -8.68
CA ASN A 44 1.78 -10.44 -8.02
C ASN A 44 0.54 -9.65 -8.44
N TYR A 45 0.67 -8.33 -8.68
CA TYR A 45 -0.42 -7.52 -9.25
C TYR A 45 -0.87 -8.08 -10.60
N ASN A 46 0.06 -8.39 -11.49
CA ASN A 46 -0.24 -8.92 -12.82
C ASN A 46 -0.80 -10.35 -12.74
N ALA A 47 -0.27 -11.18 -11.85
CA ALA A 47 -0.68 -12.58 -11.67
C ALA A 47 -2.07 -12.73 -11.04
N HIS A 48 -2.55 -11.75 -10.27
CA HIS A 48 -3.85 -11.84 -9.60
C HIS A 48 -5.00 -11.94 -10.61
N PRO A 49 -5.82 -13.02 -10.55
CA PRO A 49 -6.96 -13.21 -11.46
C PRO A 49 -8.15 -12.35 -11.00
N LEU A 50 -8.47 -11.30 -11.76
CA LEU A 50 -9.57 -10.40 -11.42
C LEU A 50 -10.94 -11.01 -11.80
N ASN A 51 -11.82 -11.19 -10.82
CA ASN A 51 -13.20 -11.61 -11.03
C ASN A 51 -14.11 -10.40 -11.29
N LYS A 52 -14.29 -10.07 -12.58
CA LYS A 52 -15.08 -8.89 -12.99
C LYS A 52 -16.53 -8.90 -12.51
N ALA A 53 -17.14 -10.08 -12.36
CA ALA A 53 -18.52 -10.19 -11.89
C ALA A 53 -18.63 -9.80 -10.41
N LEU A 54 -17.68 -10.25 -9.57
CA LEU A 54 -17.63 -9.86 -8.17
C LEU A 54 -17.25 -8.38 -8.01
N VAL A 55 -16.27 -7.88 -8.77
CA VAL A 55 -15.91 -6.46 -8.78
C VAL A 55 -17.13 -5.58 -9.08
N SER A 56 -17.97 -5.97 -10.07
CA SER A 56 -19.19 -5.22 -10.36
C SER A 56 -20.21 -5.22 -9.21
N GLN A 57 -20.25 -6.28 -8.39
CA GLN A 57 -21.10 -6.33 -7.19
C GLN A 57 -20.52 -5.47 -6.08
N ILE A 58 -19.22 -5.57 -5.83
CA ILE A 58 -18.51 -4.77 -4.83
C ILE A 58 -18.70 -3.28 -5.13
N HIS A 59 -18.57 -2.86 -6.40
CA HIS A 59 -18.65 -1.46 -6.79
C HIS A 59 -19.90 -0.75 -6.26
N SER A 60 -21.05 -1.44 -6.22
CA SER A 60 -22.30 -0.87 -5.71
C SER A 60 -22.37 -0.76 -4.18
N LEU A 61 -21.46 -1.40 -3.48
CA LEU A 61 -21.43 -1.49 -2.01
C LEU A 61 -20.23 -0.75 -1.42
N PHE A 62 -19.26 -0.35 -2.25
CA PHE A 62 -17.98 0.16 -1.79
C PHE A 62 -17.98 1.69 -1.53
N ASP A 63 -19.10 2.37 -1.81
CA ASP A 63 -19.25 3.79 -1.52
C ASP A 63 -19.09 4.07 -0.01
N ASP A 64 -18.28 5.08 0.33
CA ASP A 64 -17.98 5.48 1.70
C ASP A 64 -17.23 4.41 2.54
N ILE A 65 -16.60 3.42 1.89
CA ILE A 65 -15.74 2.46 2.57
C ILE A 65 -14.32 3.01 2.63
N GLU A 66 -13.75 3.03 3.83
CA GLU A 66 -12.33 3.32 4.05
C GLU A 66 -11.58 2.01 4.26
N VAL A 67 -10.41 1.89 3.64
CA VAL A 67 -9.55 0.72 3.77
C VAL A 67 -8.23 1.10 4.44
N THR A 68 -7.90 0.41 5.53
CA THR A 68 -6.56 0.47 6.13
C THR A 68 -5.84 -0.85 5.89
N ILE A 69 -4.61 -0.78 5.38
CA ILE A 69 -3.78 -1.95 5.10
C ILE A 69 -2.63 -2.00 6.09
N TYR A 70 -2.58 -3.05 6.88
CA TYR A 70 -1.44 -3.40 7.73
C TYR A 70 -0.64 -4.49 7.04
N MET A 71 0.65 -4.27 6.80
CA MET A 71 1.48 -5.26 6.09
C MET A 71 2.93 -5.29 6.58
N GLY A 72 3.62 -6.38 6.28
CA GLY A 72 5.08 -6.48 6.37
C GLY A 72 5.66 -6.72 4.98
N THR A 73 6.58 -5.88 4.51
CA THR A 73 7.25 -6.11 3.21
C THR A 73 8.14 -7.36 3.21
N TRP A 74 8.46 -7.87 4.39
CA TRP A 74 9.17 -9.12 4.65
C TRP A 74 8.25 -10.36 4.60
N CYS A 75 6.92 -10.18 4.66
CA CYS A 75 5.95 -11.28 4.74
C CYS A 75 5.51 -11.70 3.33
N GLU A 76 5.63 -13.00 3.01
CA GLU A 76 5.26 -13.55 1.70
C GLU A 76 3.76 -13.40 1.41
N ASP A 77 2.90 -13.54 2.43
CA ASP A 77 1.46 -13.33 2.26
C ASP A 77 1.15 -11.86 1.93
N SER A 78 1.84 -10.90 2.59
CA SER A 78 1.71 -9.48 2.23
C SER A 78 2.16 -9.21 0.79
N GLN A 79 3.28 -9.81 0.37
CA GLN A 79 3.79 -9.65 -0.99
C GLN A 79 2.83 -10.22 -2.05
N ARG A 80 2.09 -11.28 -1.71
CA ARG A 80 1.11 -11.91 -2.61
C ARG A 80 -0.22 -11.16 -2.63
N GLU A 81 -0.80 -10.88 -1.45
CA GLU A 81 -2.18 -10.41 -1.35
C GLU A 81 -2.33 -8.90 -1.54
N VAL A 82 -1.38 -8.08 -1.06
CA VAL A 82 -1.51 -6.61 -1.16
C VAL A 82 -1.55 -6.12 -2.61
N PRO A 83 -0.70 -6.59 -3.54
CA PRO A 83 -0.82 -6.21 -4.94
C PRO A 83 -2.13 -6.67 -5.59
N GLY A 84 -2.61 -7.88 -5.25
CA GLY A 84 -3.90 -8.40 -5.70
C GLY A 84 -5.07 -7.53 -5.23
N PHE A 85 -5.03 -7.11 -3.97
CA PHE A 85 -6.01 -6.19 -3.41
C PHE A 85 -6.01 -4.83 -4.13
N PHE A 86 -4.86 -4.25 -4.40
CA PHE A 86 -4.77 -3.01 -5.17
C PHE A 86 -5.31 -3.16 -6.60
N LYS A 87 -5.17 -4.32 -7.22
CA LYS A 87 -5.76 -4.57 -8.54
C LYS A 87 -7.29 -4.52 -8.50
N ILE A 88 -7.90 -5.00 -7.41
CA ILE A 88 -9.35 -4.89 -7.21
C ILE A 88 -9.73 -3.43 -6.97
N ILE A 89 -9.01 -2.71 -6.12
CA ILE A 89 -9.23 -1.28 -5.84
C ILE A 89 -9.13 -0.44 -7.11
N ASP A 90 -8.14 -0.71 -7.99
CA ASP A 90 -8.01 -0.04 -9.28
C ASP A 90 -9.23 -0.32 -10.18
N ALA A 91 -9.71 -1.56 -10.20
CA ALA A 91 -10.89 -1.93 -10.98
C ALA A 91 -12.21 -1.34 -10.43
N LEU A 92 -12.22 -0.97 -9.15
CA LEU A 92 -13.32 -0.25 -8.49
C LEU A 92 -13.20 1.28 -8.66
N GLU A 93 -12.06 1.79 -9.16
CA GLU A 93 -11.71 3.22 -9.19
C GLU A 93 -11.73 3.86 -7.78
N ALA A 94 -11.39 3.09 -6.74
CA ALA A 94 -11.57 3.41 -5.32
C ALA A 94 -10.25 3.73 -4.59
N ASN A 95 -9.22 4.19 -5.31
CA ASN A 95 -7.90 4.45 -4.73
C ASN A 95 -7.92 5.51 -3.62
N ASP A 96 -8.82 6.50 -3.72
CA ASP A 96 -8.97 7.56 -2.72
C ASP A 96 -9.56 7.04 -1.38
N GLN A 97 -10.09 5.83 -1.36
CA GLN A 97 -10.66 5.18 -0.17
C GLN A 97 -9.61 4.38 0.60
N VAL A 98 -8.43 4.14 0.01
CA VAL A 98 -7.34 3.44 0.68
C VAL A 98 -6.49 4.44 1.45
N GLN A 99 -6.47 4.29 2.78
CA GLN A 99 -5.60 5.05 3.67
C GLN A 99 -4.12 4.69 3.41
N PRO A 100 -3.16 5.50 3.88
CA PRO A 100 -1.77 5.11 3.83
C PRO A 100 -1.55 3.71 4.44
N ILE A 101 -0.63 2.96 3.84
CA ILE A 101 -0.30 1.61 4.29
C ILE A 101 0.49 1.72 5.59
N ILE A 102 0.17 0.90 6.58
CA ILE A 102 0.90 0.80 7.84
C ILE A 102 1.85 -0.40 7.77
N GLY A 103 3.14 -0.11 7.64
CA GLY A 103 4.20 -1.13 7.64
C GLY A 103 4.54 -1.58 9.05
N LEU A 104 4.54 -2.88 9.27
CA LEU A 104 4.87 -3.51 10.55
C LEU A 104 6.26 -4.14 10.51
N ASN A 105 6.89 -4.23 11.68
CA ASN A 105 8.10 -5.02 11.87
C ASN A 105 7.78 -6.52 11.97
N GLU A 106 8.81 -7.37 12.10
CA GLU A 106 8.63 -8.83 12.19
C GLU A 106 7.88 -9.28 13.45
N ASP A 107 7.87 -8.46 14.51
CA ASP A 107 7.08 -8.68 15.71
C ASP A 107 5.61 -8.25 15.54
N LYS A 108 5.23 -7.76 14.35
CA LYS A 108 3.90 -7.26 13.98
C LYS A 108 3.46 -6.04 14.81
N VAL A 109 4.44 -5.21 15.17
CA VAL A 109 4.23 -3.94 15.89
C VAL A 109 4.29 -2.80 14.90
N SER A 110 3.37 -1.82 15.00
CA SER A 110 3.42 -0.58 14.23
C SER A 110 4.22 0.51 14.94
N HIS A 111 4.77 1.46 14.17
CA HIS A 111 5.56 2.55 14.72
C HIS A 111 4.73 3.46 15.66
N ASP A 112 3.46 3.61 15.38
CA ASP A 112 2.51 4.50 16.06
C ASP A 112 1.56 3.77 17.04
N GLY A 113 1.65 2.44 17.15
CA GLY A 113 0.78 1.62 17.98
C GLY A 113 -0.62 1.38 17.39
N SER A 114 -0.87 1.79 16.15
CA SER A 114 -2.19 1.65 15.50
C SER A 114 -2.56 0.19 15.24
N ALA A 115 -1.60 -0.64 14.87
CA ALA A 115 -1.83 -2.06 14.62
C ALA A 115 -2.27 -2.79 15.90
N GLU A 116 -1.62 -2.50 17.02
CA GLU A 116 -1.94 -3.08 18.33
C GLU A 116 -3.32 -2.63 18.80
N GLN A 117 -3.66 -1.35 18.59
CA GLN A 117 -4.99 -0.81 18.92
C GLN A 117 -6.09 -1.42 18.04
N ALA A 118 -5.80 -1.69 16.77
CA ALA A 118 -6.70 -2.38 15.85
C ALA A 118 -6.74 -3.90 16.07
N GLY A 119 -5.95 -4.45 17.00
CA GLY A 119 -5.87 -5.88 17.28
C GLY A 119 -5.30 -6.70 16.12
N VAL A 120 -4.39 -6.10 15.35
CA VAL A 120 -3.71 -6.79 14.25
C VAL A 120 -2.68 -7.76 14.83
N THR A 121 -2.83 -9.04 14.53
CA THR A 121 -1.93 -10.11 14.98
C THR A 121 -1.15 -10.74 13.84
N ASN A 122 -1.63 -10.58 12.61
CA ASN A 122 -1.07 -11.21 11.42
C ASN A 122 -1.05 -10.21 10.25
N VAL A 123 -0.20 -10.44 9.26
CA VAL A 123 -0.07 -9.58 8.07
C VAL A 123 -0.08 -10.40 6.77
N PRO A 124 -0.71 -9.84 5.72
CA PRO A 124 -1.43 -8.58 5.72
C PRO A 124 -2.74 -8.65 6.49
N THR A 125 -3.21 -7.51 7.00
CA THR A 125 -4.59 -7.35 7.46
C THR A 125 -5.19 -6.15 6.73
N PHE A 126 -6.29 -6.40 6.03
CA PHE A 126 -7.10 -5.36 5.38
C PHE A 126 -8.29 -5.08 6.28
N VAL A 127 -8.41 -3.87 6.78
CA VAL A 127 -9.54 -3.44 7.62
C VAL A 127 -10.43 -2.54 6.78
N LEU A 128 -11.67 -2.93 6.60
CA LEU A 128 -12.69 -2.16 5.90
C LEU A 128 -13.57 -1.48 6.94
N SER A 129 -13.72 -0.17 6.82
CA SER A 129 -14.48 0.66 7.78
C SER A 129 -15.50 1.52 7.04
N LYS A 130 -16.61 1.81 7.69
CA LYS A 130 -17.60 2.78 7.24
C LYS A 130 -18.00 3.67 8.43
N ASP A 131 -18.03 4.99 8.21
CA ASP A 131 -18.34 5.97 9.26
C ASP A 131 -17.47 5.79 10.53
N GLY A 132 -16.19 5.41 10.34
CA GLY A 132 -15.22 5.17 11.40
C GLY A 132 -15.43 3.86 12.17
N GLN A 133 -16.34 2.99 11.75
CA GLN A 133 -16.58 1.67 12.35
C GLN A 133 -16.07 0.57 11.40
N GLU A 134 -15.31 -0.37 11.96
CA GLU A 134 -14.91 -1.56 11.22
C GLU A 134 -16.15 -2.40 10.90
N ILE A 135 -16.29 -2.74 9.61
CA ILE A 135 -17.40 -3.57 9.10
C ILE A 135 -16.92 -4.93 8.65
N ASN A 136 -15.64 -5.04 8.24
CA ASN A 136 -15.06 -6.29 7.78
C ASN A 136 -13.53 -6.24 7.91
N ARG A 137 -12.88 -7.41 7.97
CA ARG A 137 -11.43 -7.54 7.81
C ARG A 137 -11.04 -8.84 7.13
N ILE A 138 -9.96 -8.78 6.35
CA ILE A 138 -9.32 -9.96 5.76
C ILE A 138 -7.94 -10.08 6.40
N VAL A 139 -7.60 -11.26 6.92
CA VAL A 139 -6.36 -11.51 7.66
C VAL A 139 -5.54 -12.57 6.94
N GLU A 140 -4.30 -12.28 6.65
CA GLU A 140 -3.29 -13.09 5.94
C GLU A 140 -3.68 -13.40 4.50
N PHE A 141 -4.69 -14.20 4.28
CA PHE A 141 -5.20 -14.60 2.96
C PHE A 141 -6.72 -14.73 3.00
N PRO A 142 -7.38 -14.60 1.86
CA PRO A 142 -8.84 -14.70 1.80
C PRO A 142 -9.32 -16.12 2.07
N ILE A 143 -10.53 -16.26 2.61
CA ILE A 143 -11.17 -17.57 2.84
C ILE A 143 -11.60 -18.19 1.51
N ILE A 144 -12.11 -17.36 0.58
CA ILE A 144 -12.58 -17.80 -0.75
C ILE A 144 -11.75 -17.11 -1.84
N SER A 145 -11.85 -15.80 -1.94
CA SER A 145 -11.06 -14.90 -2.77
C SER A 145 -11.14 -13.49 -2.19
N LEU A 146 -10.19 -12.61 -2.53
CA LEU A 146 -10.21 -11.24 -2.06
C LEU A 146 -11.54 -10.55 -2.40
N GLU A 147 -12.03 -10.70 -3.64
CA GLU A 147 -13.29 -10.10 -4.04
C GLU A 147 -14.50 -10.67 -3.28
N GLN A 148 -14.51 -11.98 -2.98
CA GLN A 148 -15.62 -12.57 -2.25
C GLN A 148 -15.62 -12.17 -0.79
N ASP A 149 -14.44 -12.03 -0.21
CA ASP A 149 -14.27 -11.67 1.21
C ASP A 149 -14.46 -10.16 1.45
N ILE A 150 -14.37 -9.32 0.40
CA ILE A 150 -14.74 -7.90 0.42
C ILE A 150 -16.26 -7.72 0.42
N LEU A 151 -17.02 -8.62 -0.24
CA LEU A 151 -18.50 -8.58 -0.32
C LEU A 151 -19.16 -8.88 1.02
#